data_98238140c6e945ec7f1e356da74069cf
#
_entry.id   98238140c6e945ec7f1e356da74069cf
#
_cell.length_a   1.000
_cell.length_b   1.000
_cell.length_c   1.000
_cell.angle_alpha   90.00
_cell.angle_beta   90.00
_cell.angle_gamma   90.00
#
_symmetry.space_group_name_H-M   'P 1'
#
loop_
_entity.id
_entity.type
_entity.pdbx_description
1 polymer ?
#
loop_
_entity_poly.entity_id
_entity_poly.type
_entity_poly.pdbx_seq_one_letter_code
_entity_poly.pdbx_strand_id
1 'polypeptide(L)'
;MKKLVALMLVCMLSFPVVSIADKDSPNEGASEKVEANANDTAKKSDANAKAKDENEKKQEQITTNEDGVFKNVIHQRFQGENRAKTAVNVQRHYFANTNKVILVNDNAYPDAISATNMSMGKYPLLYTGKNSLSVETKSALDKMFLDEIYLMGGVNTISKNVENKLRKNFPHAKITRIMGNNRYDTSAESAKTRSNTTNLIFAAGTNYADALYATSLAAHQNAPILLVSNEGLSQSTRKFIQSIGNIDNVTIVGGEISVNQSVKNQIENLTKKRVTRLAGVDRYESSVEVAKRVNANPAEVITTSGEVFADALVSSTVAQKIKAPILLVKKDVLPLSVREYMKDTNSIYKLTTIGGYNTVTKNNYSTQVILISGLDIDKPLLDKQGKGLIKAFTKDYKKYYVLPNNKYYNSIKEYDKLFVYLRDALAEDYRPLE
;
A
#
# COMPACT_ATOMS: atom_id res chain seq x y z
N MET A 1 -44.33 -35.75 -11.49
CA MET A 1 -44.06 -36.90 -12.38
C MET A 1 -42.63 -36.80 -12.86
N LYS A 2 -41.87 -37.90 -12.67
CA LYS A 2 -40.55 -38.29 -13.25
C LYS A 2 -39.37 -37.36 -12.94
N LYS A 3 -38.47 -37.57 -11.94
CA LYS A 3 -37.42 -38.61 -11.72
C LYS A 3 -36.55 -38.91 -12.95
N LEU A 4 -35.24 -38.52 -12.83
CA LEU A 4 -34.02 -39.25 -13.24
C LEU A 4 -32.82 -38.56 -12.58
N VAL A 5 -32.15 -39.03 -11.58
CA VAL A 5 -31.27 -40.18 -11.28
C VAL A 5 -29.96 -40.18 -12.11
N ALA A 6 -28.91 -39.74 -11.44
CA ALA A 6 -27.55 -40.26 -11.30
C ALA A 6 -26.75 -40.79 -12.51
N LEU A 7 -25.46 -40.38 -12.57
CA LEU A 7 -24.37 -41.38 -12.54
C LEU A 7 -23.04 -40.72 -12.11
N MET A 8 -22.48 -41.17 -10.98
CA MET A 8 -21.07 -40.99 -10.59
C MET A 8 -20.18 -41.84 -11.50
N LEU A 9 -19.02 -41.32 -11.90
CA LEU A 9 -17.91 -42.17 -12.29
C LEU A 9 -16.66 -41.76 -11.51
N VAL A 10 -16.29 -42.63 -10.57
CA VAL A 10 -15.05 -42.61 -9.80
C VAL A 10 -13.95 -43.21 -10.69
N CYS A 11 -12.86 -42.48 -10.93
CA CYS A 11 -11.61 -43.05 -11.39
C CYS A 11 -10.54 -42.85 -10.29
N MET A 12 -10.31 -43.96 -9.57
CA MET A 12 -9.10 -44.15 -8.76
C MET A 12 -7.92 -44.42 -9.70
N LEU A 13 -6.85 -43.69 -9.54
CA LEU A 13 -5.50 -44.09 -10.00
C LEU A 13 -4.57 -44.14 -8.80
N SER A 14 -4.18 -45.37 -8.50
CA SER A 14 -3.21 -45.79 -7.49
C SER A 14 -1.80 -45.45 -7.92
N PHE A 15 -1.01 -44.91 -6.99
CA PHE A 15 0.46 -44.80 -7.09
C PHE A 15 1.12 -45.79 -6.10
N PRO A 16 2.20 -46.48 -6.48
CA PRO A 16 2.84 -47.43 -5.60
C PRO A 16 3.74 -46.79 -4.59
N VAL A 17 3.67 -47.29 -3.38
CA VAL A 17 4.58 -47.09 -2.26
C VAL A 17 5.90 -47.85 -2.52
N VAL A 18 7.02 -47.17 -2.48
CA VAL A 18 8.32 -47.82 -2.39
C VAL A 18 8.83 -47.66 -0.95
N SER A 19 8.88 -48.78 -0.26
CA SER A 19 9.53 -48.97 1.03
C SER A 19 11.01 -49.32 0.79
N ILE A 20 11.89 -48.62 1.50
CA ILE A 20 13.28 -49.06 1.67
C ILE A 20 13.59 -49.14 3.16
N ALA A 21 14.03 -50.35 3.56
CA ALA A 21 14.27 -50.80 4.90
C ALA A 21 15.56 -50.31 5.51
N ASP A 22 15.57 -50.30 6.84
CA ASP A 22 16.70 -50.17 7.77
C ASP A 22 17.86 -51.14 7.52
N LYS A 23 19.05 -50.68 7.80
CA LYS A 23 20.11 -51.55 8.37
C LYS A 23 21.11 -50.77 9.26
N ASP A 24 21.07 -51.15 10.47
CA ASP A 24 22.01 -51.26 11.60
C ASP A 24 23.39 -50.62 11.57
N SER A 25 23.68 -50.00 12.72
CA SER A 25 25.01 -49.68 13.33
C SER A 25 25.78 -50.95 13.70
N PRO A 26 27.01 -50.95 14.28
CA PRO A 26 27.76 -49.88 14.96
C PRO A 26 29.31 -49.91 14.69
N ASN A 27 30.08 -48.92 15.07
CA ASN A 27 31.14 -48.98 16.10
C ASN A 27 32.17 -47.81 16.07
N GLU A 28 32.43 -47.33 17.25
CA GLU A 28 33.60 -46.81 17.93
C GLU A 28 34.78 -46.12 17.21
N GLY A 29 35.10 -44.94 17.77
CA GLY A 29 36.46 -44.60 18.21
C GLY A 29 37.24 -43.62 17.38
N ALA A 30 37.39 -42.40 17.85
CA ALA A 30 38.65 -41.72 18.13
C ALA A 30 38.47 -40.21 18.28
N SER A 31 38.95 -39.72 19.41
CA SER A 31 39.07 -38.29 19.73
C SER A 31 40.16 -37.63 18.88
N GLU A 32 39.84 -36.55 18.20
CA GLU A 32 40.83 -35.55 17.82
C GLU A 32 40.24 -34.13 17.95
N LYS A 33 41.02 -33.31 18.67
CA LYS A 33 40.79 -31.88 18.88
C LYS A 33 40.87 -31.16 17.55
N VAL A 34 39.85 -30.40 17.22
CA VAL A 34 39.97 -29.36 16.18
C VAL A 34 39.61 -28.02 16.80
N GLU A 35 40.61 -27.14 16.88
CA GLU A 35 40.46 -25.73 17.18
C GLU A 35 39.57 -25.09 16.12
N ALA A 36 38.48 -24.51 16.55
CA ALA A 36 37.53 -23.81 15.68
C ALA A 36 38.12 -22.45 15.28
N ASN A 37 38.39 -22.29 14.00
CA ASN A 37 38.81 -21.06 13.38
C ASN A 37 37.69 -20.00 13.46
N ALA A 38 37.90 -18.97 14.27
CA ALA A 38 37.00 -17.83 14.46
C ALA A 38 36.91 -16.88 13.23
N ASN A 39 37.58 -17.20 12.12
CA ASN A 39 37.65 -16.33 10.94
C ASN A 39 36.60 -16.59 9.83
N ASP A 40 35.82 -17.69 9.93
CA ASP A 40 34.85 -18.02 8.89
C ASP A 40 33.45 -17.43 9.14
N THR A 41 33.17 -17.00 10.36
CA THR A 41 31.89 -16.34 10.70
C THR A 41 31.87 -14.84 10.31
N ALA A 42 33.03 -14.18 10.34
CA ALA A 42 33.12 -12.76 9.92
C ALA A 42 32.98 -12.58 8.39
N LYS A 43 33.52 -13.52 7.59
CA LYS A 43 33.38 -13.45 6.12
C LYS A 43 31.95 -13.72 5.58
N LYS A 44 31.16 -14.50 6.31
CA LYS A 44 29.74 -14.75 5.93
C LYS A 44 28.80 -13.59 6.34
N SER A 45 29.14 -12.84 7.39
CA SER A 45 28.39 -11.65 7.77
C SER A 45 28.61 -10.48 6.80
N ASP A 46 29.85 -10.32 6.31
CA ASP A 46 30.19 -9.26 5.36
C ASP A 46 29.65 -9.53 3.93
N ALA A 47 29.58 -10.78 3.53
CA ALA A 47 28.97 -11.17 2.25
C ALA A 47 27.44 -10.97 2.26
N ASN A 48 26.76 -11.22 3.39
CA ASN A 48 25.33 -10.95 3.54
C ASN A 48 25.02 -9.46 3.72
N ALA A 49 25.92 -8.67 4.31
CA ALA A 49 25.79 -7.22 4.39
C ALA A 49 26.01 -6.56 3.01
N LYS A 50 27.00 -7.01 2.23
CA LYS A 50 27.21 -6.53 0.85
C LYS A 50 26.09 -6.94 -0.10
N ALA A 51 25.54 -8.16 0.01
CA ALA A 51 24.40 -8.58 -0.79
C ALA A 51 23.10 -7.83 -0.43
N LYS A 52 22.94 -7.35 0.80
CA LYS A 52 21.86 -6.44 1.20
C LYS A 52 22.05 -5.05 0.63
N ASP A 53 23.27 -4.51 0.66
CA ASP A 53 23.60 -3.18 0.15
C ASP A 53 23.52 -3.11 -1.39
N GLU A 54 23.79 -4.21 -2.10
CA GLU A 54 23.64 -4.29 -3.56
C GLU A 54 22.17 -4.45 -4.00
N ASN A 55 21.30 -5.07 -3.19
CA ASN A 55 19.86 -5.13 -3.47
C ASN A 55 19.12 -3.82 -3.13
N GLU A 56 19.63 -3.00 -2.21
CA GLU A 56 19.10 -1.66 -1.95
C GLU A 56 19.57 -0.64 -3.01
N LYS A 57 20.65 -0.89 -3.73
CA LYS A 57 21.18 0.00 -4.79
C LYS A 57 20.62 -0.25 -6.19
N LYS A 58 19.81 -1.28 -6.42
CA LYS A 58 19.04 -1.41 -7.65
C LYS A 58 17.71 -0.65 -7.60
N GLN A 59 17.80 0.64 -7.33
CA GLN A 59 16.78 1.59 -7.78
C GLN A 59 17.01 1.74 -9.30
N GLU A 60 16.10 1.21 -10.11
CA GLU A 60 16.14 1.40 -11.55
C GLU A 60 16.02 2.92 -11.83
N GLN A 61 17.11 3.53 -12.26
CA GLN A 61 17.15 4.91 -12.70
C GLN A 61 16.87 4.93 -14.21
N ILE A 62 15.81 5.61 -14.60
CA ILE A 62 15.59 5.96 -16.02
C ILE A 62 16.41 7.23 -16.29
N THR A 63 17.52 7.11 -17.02
CA THR A 63 18.37 8.23 -17.42
C THR A 63 18.10 8.64 -18.87
N THR A 64 18.32 9.90 -19.19
CA THR A 64 17.91 10.55 -20.43
C THR A 64 19.05 10.86 -21.37
N ASN A 65 18.71 11.17 -22.63
CA ASN A 65 19.58 11.66 -23.69
C ASN A 65 19.26 13.08 -24.19
N GLU A 66 20.19 13.55 -24.96
CA GLU A 66 20.59 14.89 -25.36
C GLU A 66 19.54 15.90 -25.88
N ASP A 67 18.26 15.52 -26.10
CA ASP A 67 17.25 16.44 -26.64
C ASP A 67 15.95 16.58 -25.78
N GLY A 68 15.93 16.01 -24.61
CA GLY A 68 14.81 16.15 -23.67
C GLY A 68 15.25 15.82 -22.26
N VAL A 69 15.17 16.80 -21.37
CA VAL A 69 15.48 16.64 -19.94
C VAL A 69 14.42 15.75 -19.31
N PHE A 70 14.58 14.45 -19.39
CA PHE A 70 13.75 13.54 -18.61
C PHE A 70 14.30 13.50 -17.18
N LYS A 71 13.45 13.45 -16.20
CA LYS A 71 13.87 13.38 -14.79
C LYS A 71 14.27 11.95 -14.43
N ASN A 72 15.31 11.83 -13.62
CA ASN A 72 15.54 10.59 -12.90
C ASN A 72 14.39 10.36 -11.92
N VAL A 73 13.61 9.31 -12.13
CA VAL A 73 12.50 8.92 -11.23
C VAL A 73 12.97 7.83 -10.29
N ILE A 74 12.97 8.15 -9.01
CA ILE A 74 13.14 7.14 -7.96
C ILE A 74 11.80 6.43 -7.80
N HIS A 75 11.77 5.14 -8.07
CA HIS A 75 10.53 4.38 -7.92
C HIS A 75 10.74 3.10 -7.12
N GLN A 76 9.74 2.76 -6.34
CA GLN A 76 9.76 1.58 -5.49
C GLN A 76 8.36 0.98 -5.37
N ARG A 77 8.30 -0.34 -5.21
CA ARG A 77 7.05 -1.06 -5.00
C ARG A 77 7.13 -1.90 -3.74
N PHE A 78 6.12 -1.77 -2.89
CA PHE A 78 5.93 -2.64 -1.72
C PHE A 78 4.80 -3.61 -2.00
N GLN A 79 5.15 -4.88 -2.06
CA GLN A 79 4.23 -5.99 -2.30
C GLN A 79 4.64 -7.21 -1.49
N GLY A 80 3.71 -8.13 -1.29
CA GLY A 80 3.94 -9.44 -0.69
C GLY A 80 3.03 -10.47 -1.35
N GLU A 81 3.21 -11.74 -1.03
CA GLU A 81 2.37 -12.84 -1.50
C GLU A 81 0.91 -12.68 -1.07
N ASN A 82 0.71 -11.96 0.04
CA ASN A 82 -0.60 -11.59 0.57
C ASN A 82 -0.54 -10.23 1.27
N ARG A 83 -1.70 -9.72 1.69
CA ARG A 83 -1.84 -8.41 2.35
C ARG A 83 -1.02 -8.28 3.65
N ALA A 84 -0.92 -9.35 4.43
CA ALA A 84 -0.12 -9.35 5.67
C ALA A 84 1.38 -9.22 5.35
N LYS A 85 1.84 -9.91 4.31
CA LYS A 85 3.23 -9.79 3.85
C LYS A 85 3.54 -8.42 3.28
N THR A 86 2.61 -7.81 2.53
CA THR A 86 2.73 -6.42 2.06
C THR A 86 2.91 -5.46 3.26
N ALA A 87 2.07 -5.59 4.30
CA ALA A 87 2.16 -4.77 5.50
C ALA A 87 3.49 -4.95 6.25
N VAL A 88 3.98 -6.19 6.36
CA VAL A 88 5.28 -6.50 6.98
C VAL A 88 6.44 -5.90 6.18
N ASN A 89 6.40 -5.95 4.84
CA ASN A 89 7.44 -5.35 4.02
C ASN A 89 7.47 -3.82 4.17
N VAL A 90 6.32 -3.18 4.24
CA VAL A 90 6.19 -1.75 4.56
C VAL A 90 6.71 -1.44 5.97
N GLN A 91 6.36 -2.25 6.98
CA GLN A 91 6.85 -2.08 8.35
C GLN A 91 8.38 -2.13 8.41
N ARG A 92 9.00 -3.10 7.75
CA ARG A 92 10.46 -3.26 7.74
C ARG A 92 11.18 -2.07 7.11
N HIS A 93 10.61 -1.50 6.07
CA HIS A 93 11.23 -0.38 5.36
C HIS A 93 11.02 0.96 6.08
N TYR A 94 9.77 1.29 6.39
CA TYR A 94 9.43 2.61 6.92
C TYR A 94 9.45 2.70 8.45
N PHE A 95 9.33 1.58 9.16
CA PHE A 95 9.11 1.53 10.61
C PHE A 95 10.02 0.52 11.32
N ALA A 96 11.24 0.32 10.81
CA ALA A 96 12.18 -0.69 11.34
C ALA A 96 12.49 -0.50 12.84
N ASN A 97 12.60 0.75 13.29
CA ASN A 97 13.03 1.11 14.65
C ASN A 97 11.85 1.47 15.57
N THR A 98 10.63 1.03 15.27
CA THR A 98 9.48 1.30 16.14
C THR A 98 9.35 0.24 17.23
N ASN A 99 8.99 0.69 18.44
CA ASN A 99 8.65 -0.14 19.58
C ASN A 99 7.15 -0.28 19.81
N LYS A 100 6.33 0.24 18.90
CA LYS A 100 4.87 0.16 18.94
C LYS A 100 4.30 -0.27 17.60
N VAL A 101 3.18 -0.98 17.64
CA VAL A 101 2.49 -1.48 16.44
C VAL A 101 0.99 -1.42 16.63
N ILE A 102 0.26 -1.22 15.55
CA ILE A 102 -1.20 -1.26 15.52
C ILE A 102 -1.65 -2.49 14.74
N LEU A 103 -2.39 -3.38 15.38
CA LEU A 103 -3.00 -4.53 14.76
C LEU A 103 -4.45 -4.22 14.38
N VAL A 104 -4.79 -4.51 13.13
CA VAL A 104 -6.15 -4.36 12.59
C VAL A 104 -6.60 -5.66 11.94
N ASN A 105 -7.90 -5.91 11.95
CA ASN A 105 -8.43 -7.05 11.18
C ASN A 105 -8.34 -6.75 9.69
N ASP A 106 -7.86 -7.72 8.91
CA ASP A 106 -7.61 -7.59 7.48
C ASP A 106 -8.88 -7.44 6.61
N ASN A 107 -10.06 -7.61 7.20
CA ASN A 107 -11.36 -7.39 6.56
C ASN A 107 -12.13 -6.19 7.13
N ALA A 108 -11.55 -5.44 8.09
CA ALA A 108 -12.19 -4.32 8.77
C ALA A 108 -11.53 -2.98 8.40
N TYR A 109 -11.75 -2.49 7.15
CA TYR A 109 -11.17 -1.22 6.70
C TYR A 109 -11.50 -0.01 7.61
N PRO A 110 -12.69 0.10 8.26
CA PRO A 110 -12.96 1.26 9.11
C PRO A 110 -12.06 1.33 10.34
N ASP A 111 -11.71 0.14 10.88
CA ASP A 111 -10.77 0.06 12.00
C ASP A 111 -9.36 0.44 11.55
N ALA A 112 -8.95 0.04 10.34
CA ALA A 112 -7.65 0.43 9.76
C ALA A 112 -7.56 1.94 9.52
N ILE A 113 -8.61 2.59 9.03
CA ILE A 113 -8.67 4.06 8.92
C ILE A 113 -8.61 4.70 10.32
N SER A 114 -9.36 4.18 11.28
CA SER A 114 -9.32 4.68 12.66
C SER A 114 -7.92 4.54 13.28
N ALA A 115 -7.17 3.49 12.94
CA ALA A 115 -5.80 3.28 13.37
C ALA A 115 -4.86 4.42 12.94
N THR A 116 -5.14 5.09 11.81
CA THR A 116 -4.31 6.20 11.33
C THR A 116 -4.37 7.42 12.25
N ASN A 117 -5.48 7.61 12.98
CA ASN A 117 -5.57 8.67 13.99
C ASN A 117 -4.52 8.50 15.09
N MET A 118 -4.20 7.26 15.44
CA MET A 118 -3.17 6.94 16.43
C MET A 118 -1.78 6.87 15.82
N SER A 119 -1.65 6.27 14.64
CA SER A 119 -0.35 6.10 13.98
C SER A 119 0.36 7.43 13.78
N MET A 120 -0.33 8.39 13.17
CA MET A 120 0.26 9.69 12.80
C MET A 120 1.59 9.53 12.06
N GLY A 121 1.78 8.42 11.33
CA GLY A 121 3.04 8.06 10.67
C GLY A 121 4.17 7.62 11.61
N LYS A 122 3.89 7.36 12.88
CA LYS A 122 4.90 6.91 13.88
C LYS A 122 4.93 5.40 14.03
N TYR A 123 3.80 4.74 13.88
CA TYR A 123 3.64 3.31 14.12
C TYR A 123 3.10 2.61 12.87
N PRO A 124 3.60 1.40 12.56
CA PRO A 124 3.09 0.61 11.45
C PRO A 124 1.72 0.03 11.76
N LEU A 125 0.97 -0.23 10.70
CA LEU A 125 -0.23 -1.03 10.71
C LEU A 125 0.12 -2.43 10.22
N LEU A 126 -0.20 -3.47 11.01
CA LEU A 126 -0.07 -4.87 10.63
C LEU A 126 -1.42 -5.57 10.69
N TYR A 127 -1.61 -6.55 9.82
CA TYR A 127 -2.87 -7.28 9.72
C TYR A 127 -2.93 -8.49 10.63
N THR A 128 -4.09 -8.74 11.20
CA THR A 128 -4.43 -9.97 11.91
C THR A 128 -5.78 -10.51 11.41
N GLY A 129 -5.96 -11.82 11.46
CA GLY A 129 -7.28 -12.40 11.35
C GLY A 129 -8.10 -12.17 12.62
N LYS A 130 -9.40 -12.49 12.56
CA LYS A 130 -10.29 -12.40 13.73
C LYS A 130 -9.84 -13.29 14.88
N ASN A 131 -9.48 -14.54 14.61
CA ASN A 131 -9.23 -15.56 15.62
C ASN A 131 -7.77 -16.00 15.75
N SER A 132 -6.89 -15.55 14.84
CA SER A 132 -5.47 -15.90 14.82
C SER A 132 -4.63 -14.81 14.16
N LEU A 133 -3.39 -14.68 14.58
CA LEU A 133 -2.38 -13.91 13.85
C LEU A 133 -2.00 -14.67 12.57
N SER A 134 -1.74 -13.93 11.49
CA SER A 134 -1.07 -14.52 10.33
C SER A 134 0.37 -14.89 10.69
N VAL A 135 0.94 -15.85 9.95
CA VAL A 135 2.33 -16.28 10.15
C VAL A 135 3.29 -15.11 9.96
N GLU A 136 3.03 -14.28 8.94
CA GLU A 136 3.85 -13.12 8.60
C GLU A 136 3.83 -12.08 9.72
N THR A 137 2.64 -11.76 10.23
CA THR A 137 2.50 -10.80 11.33
C THR A 137 3.15 -11.32 12.59
N LYS A 138 2.92 -12.59 12.96
CA LYS A 138 3.57 -13.20 14.11
C LYS A 138 5.10 -13.11 13.98
N SER A 139 5.65 -13.56 12.85
CA SER A 139 7.10 -13.51 12.60
C SER A 139 7.67 -12.07 12.59
N ALA A 140 6.86 -11.07 12.22
CA ALA A 140 7.28 -9.68 12.31
C ALA A 140 7.32 -9.19 13.77
N LEU A 141 6.27 -9.48 14.54
CA LEU A 141 6.19 -9.10 15.97
C LEU A 141 7.31 -9.76 16.78
N ASP A 142 7.63 -11.04 16.53
CA ASP A 142 8.70 -11.79 17.22
C ASP A 142 10.10 -11.16 17.02
N LYS A 143 10.27 -10.32 15.99
CA LYS A 143 11.53 -9.64 15.67
C LYS A 143 11.58 -8.18 16.13
N MET A 144 10.51 -7.70 16.75
CA MET A 144 10.40 -6.32 17.24
C MET A 144 10.57 -6.27 18.76
N PHE A 145 11.25 -5.25 19.25
CA PHE A 145 11.25 -4.91 20.66
C PHE A 145 10.04 -4.02 20.94
N LEU A 146 8.93 -4.63 21.40
CA LEU A 146 7.65 -3.96 21.53
C LEU A 146 7.37 -3.54 22.99
N ASP A 147 7.14 -2.25 23.19
CA ASP A 147 6.62 -1.68 24.44
C ASP A 147 5.08 -1.68 24.46
N GLU A 148 4.46 -1.51 23.26
CA GLU A 148 3.00 -1.45 23.18
C GLU A 148 2.46 -2.02 21.86
N ILE A 149 1.39 -2.81 21.99
CA ILE A 149 0.62 -3.34 20.87
C ILE A 149 -0.80 -2.81 21.00
N TYR A 150 -1.24 -2.03 20.01
CA TYR A 150 -2.61 -1.55 19.93
C TYR A 150 -3.46 -2.53 19.13
N LEU A 151 -4.64 -2.86 19.66
CA LEU A 151 -5.68 -3.61 18.95
C LEU A 151 -6.78 -2.63 18.54
N MET A 152 -6.93 -2.39 17.25
CA MET A 152 -7.98 -1.50 16.76
C MET A 152 -9.23 -2.30 16.41
N GLY A 153 -10.33 -1.93 17.03
CA GLY A 153 -11.63 -2.55 16.84
C GLY A 153 -12.05 -3.50 17.98
N GLY A 154 -13.31 -3.89 17.95
CA GLY A 154 -13.96 -4.69 18.97
C GLY A 154 -13.58 -6.18 18.96
N VAL A 155 -14.11 -6.92 19.92
CA VAL A 155 -13.88 -8.38 20.06
C VAL A 155 -14.48 -9.18 18.88
N ASN A 156 -15.41 -8.58 18.14
CA ASN A 156 -15.98 -9.18 16.93
C ASN A 156 -15.06 -9.08 15.70
N THR A 157 -14.11 -8.15 15.71
CA THR A 157 -13.09 -7.97 14.66
C THR A 157 -11.76 -8.62 15.04
N ILE A 158 -11.30 -8.46 16.29
CA ILE A 158 -10.13 -9.13 16.84
C ILE A 158 -10.54 -9.78 18.17
N SER A 159 -10.65 -11.10 18.17
CA SER A 159 -11.20 -11.84 19.30
C SER A 159 -10.33 -11.73 20.58
N LYS A 160 -10.95 -12.01 21.73
CA LYS A 160 -10.23 -12.13 23.00
C LYS A 160 -9.14 -13.20 22.97
N ASN A 161 -9.31 -14.25 22.16
CA ASN A 161 -8.29 -15.29 22.00
C ASN A 161 -6.99 -14.73 21.42
N VAL A 162 -7.08 -13.86 20.40
CA VAL A 162 -5.90 -13.18 19.82
C VAL A 162 -5.27 -12.27 20.86
N GLU A 163 -6.07 -11.46 21.58
CA GLU A 163 -5.57 -10.57 22.65
C GLU A 163 -4.85 -11.36 23.75
N ASN A 164 -5.43 -12.47 24.22
CA ASN A 164 -4.82 -13.32 25.26
C ASN A 164 -3.50 -13.97 24.78
N LYS A 165 -3.44 -14.42 23.51
CA LYS A 165 -2.22 -14.94 22.92
C LYS A 165 -1.12 -13.86 22.84
N LEU A 166 -1.47 -12.64 22.50
CA LEU A 166 -0.52 -11.53 22.47
C LEU A 166 0.01 -11.23 23.88
N ARG A 167 -0.85 -11.15 24.89
CA ARG A 167 -0.43 -10.96 26.29
C ARG A 167 0.52 -12.07 26.78
N LYS A 168 0.26 -13.31 26.38
CA LYS A 168 1.13 -14.44 26.71
C LYS A 168 2.47 -14.38 26.00
N ASN A 169 2.49 -14.04 24.70
CA ASN A 169 3.69 -14.05 23.88
C ASN A 169 4.56 -12.80 24.05
N PHE A 170 3.97 -11.67 24.45
CA PHE A 170 4.64 -10.39 24.64
C PHE A 170 4.36 -9.84 26.05
N PRO A 171 4.85 -10.51 27.12
CA PRO A 171 4.49 -10.16 28.51
C PRO A 171 5.00 -8.77 28.93
N HIS A 172 6.03 -8.26 28.26
CA HIS A 172 6.60 -6.92 28.53
C HIS A 172 5.87 -5.82 27.76
N ALA A 173 5.13 -6.15 26.71
CA ALA A 173 4.40 -5.19 25.93
C ALA A 173 3.02 -4.89 26.55
N LYS A 174 2.68 -3.61 26.65
CA LYS A 174 1.33 -3.20 27.00
C LYS A 174 0.38 -3.47 25.83
N ILE A 175 -0.67 -4.25 26.07
CA ILE A 175 -1.72 -4.50 25.08
C ILE A 175 -2.91 -3.57 25.34
N THR A 176 -3.13 -2.63 24.43
CA THR A 176 -4.21 -1.63 24.53
C THR A 176 -5.22 -1.83 23.41
N ARG A 177 -6.50 -2.02 23.77
CA ARG A 177 -7.58 -2.09 22.78
C ARG A 177 -8.28 -0.74 22.67
N ILE A 178 -8.50 -0.29 21.41
CA ILE A 178 -9.29 0.90 21.09
C ILE A 178 -10.48 0.48 20.26
N MET A 179 -11.67 0.77 20.74
CA MET A 179 -12.93 0.39 20.13
C MET A 179 -14.07 1.30 20.59
N GLY A 180 -15.08 1.43 19.77
CA GLY A 180 -16.40 1.94 20.09
C GLY A 180 -17.48 0.89 19.83
N ASN A 181 -18.73 1.24 19.96
CA ASN A 181 -19.86 0.36 19.70
C ASN A 181 -19.99 0.01 18.21
N ASN A 182 -19.51 0.89 17.34
CA ASN A 182 -19.52 0.77 15.89
C ASN A 182 -18.32 1.50 15.31
N ARG A 183 -18.16 1.47 13.97
CA ARG A 183 -17.04 2.11 13.25
C ARG A 183 -16.94 3.62 13.48
N TYR A 184 -18.06 4.30 13.62
CA TYR A 184 -18.13 5.74 13.85
C TYR A 184 -17.62 6.09 15.26
N ASP A 185 -18.05 5.33 16.24
CA ASP A 185 -17.57 5.47 17.63
C ASP A 185 -16.09 5.09 17.75
N THR A 186 -15.64 4.01 17.04
CA THR A 186 -14.22 3.61 17.02
C THR A 186 -13.34 4.73 16.45
N SER A 187 -13.78 5.41 15.39
CA SER A 187 -13.03 6.53 14.82
C SER A 187 -12.95 7.73 15.78
N ALA A 188 -14.03 8.00 16.51
CA ALA A 188 -14.05 9.06 17.53
C ALA A 188 -13.17 8.70 18.76
N GLU A 189 -13.21 7.44 19.22
CA GLU A 189 -12.34 6.98 20.32
C GLU A 189 -10.87 7.03 19.94
N SER A 190 -10.53 6.63 18.71
CA SER A 190 -9.15 6.75 18.21
C SER A 190 -8.70 8.21 18.06
N ALA A 191 -9.61 9.11 17.70
CA ALA A 191 -9.31 10.55 17.58
C ALA A 191 -8.93 11.17 18.93
N LYS A 192 -9.47 10.69 20.06
CA LYS A 192 -9.10 11.16 21.40
C LYS A 192 -7.64 10.92 21.77
N THR A 193 -6.95 10.03 21.07
CA THR A 193 -5.51 9.79 21.30
C THR A 193 -4.63 10.93 20.78
N ARG A 194 -5.23 11.87 20.04
CA ARG A 194 -4.52 13.04 19.49
C ARG A 194 -4.66 14.22 20.46
N SER A 195 -3.54 14.89 20.71
CA SER A 195 -3.50 16.16 21.42
C SER A 195 -3.50 17.35 20.45
N ASN A 196 -3.97 18.50 20.90
CA ASN A 196 -3.87 19.78 20.18
C ASN A 196 -4.49 19.74 18.75
N THR A 197 -5.64 19.07 18.63
CA THR A 197 -6.38 19.01 17.37
C THR A 197 -7.26 20.23 17.22
N THR A 198 -7.03 21.01 16.17
CA THR A 198 -7.88 22.16 15.77
C THR A 198 -8.51 21.97 14.40
N ASN A 199 -8.06 20.98 13.63
CA ASN A 199 -8.60 20.65 12.32
C ASN A 199 -9.34 19.30 12.38
N LEU A 200 -10.45 19.19 11.64
CA LEU A 200 -11.26 17.98 11.60
C LEU A 200 -11.48 17.54 10.15
N ILE A 201 -11.34 16.25 9.90
CA ILE A 201 -11.65 15.63 8.61
C ILE A 201 -12.77 14.61 8.82
N PHE A 202 -13.78 14.67 7.98
CA PHE A 202 -14.90 13.74 7.95
C PHE A 202 -14.90 12.96 6.64
N ALA A 203 -15.14 11.66 6.73
CA ALA A 203 -15.28 10.78 5.58
C ALA A 203 -16.38 9.74 5.84
N ALA A 204 -16.96 9.18 4.77
CA ALA A 204 -17.96 8.13 4.91
C ALA A 204 -17.38 6.88 5.55
N GLY A 205 -18.08 6.30 6.53
CA GLY A 205 -17.72 5.00 7.11
C GLY A 205 -18.18 3.81 6.27
N THR A 206 -18.89 4.03 5.18
CA THR A 206 -19.43 3.02 4.27
C THR A 206 -18.60 2.84 2.99
N ASN A 207 -17.66 3.74 2.71
CA ASN A 207 -16.76 3.69 1.57
C ASN A 207 -15.32 3.90 2.04
N TYR A 208 -14.42 2.96 1.71
CA TYR A 208 -13.02 3.04 2.16
C TYR A 208 -12.21 4.10 1.40
N ALA A 209 -12.54 4.35 0.14
CA ALA A 209 -11.71 5.15 -0.75
C ALA A 209 -11.56 6.59 -0.23
N ASP A 210 -12.67 7.25 0.12
CA ASP A 210 -12.68 8.63 0.58
C ASP A 210 -11.83 8.78 1.87
N ALA A 211 -12.02 7.87 2.80
CA ALA A 211 -11.26 7.87 4.05
C ALA A 211 -9.77 7.53 3.85
N LEU A 212 -9.44 6.71 2.85
CA LEU A 212 -8.08 6.29 2.58
C LEU A 212 -7.20 7.47 2.13
N TYR A 213 -7.55 8.15 1.05
CA TYR A 213 -6.72 9.26 0.59
C TYR A 213 -6.83 10.49 1.51
N ALA A 214 -7.90 10.60 2.31
CA ALA A 214 -7.99 11.59 3.38
C ALA A 214 -6.88 11.45 4.43
N THR A 215 -6.26 10.27 4.56
CA THR A 215 -5.17 10.04 5.54
C THR A 215 -3.93 10.87 5.27
N SER A 216 -3.62 11.17 4.00
CA SER A 216 -2.54 12.08 3.63
C SER A 216 -2.85 13.53 4.03
N LEU A 217 -4.09 13.99 3.83
CA LEU A 217 -4.55 15.29 4.28
C LEU A 217 -4.54 15.39 5.81
N ALA A 218 -4.97 14.32 6.48
CA ALA A 218 -4.96 14.20 7.94
C ALA A 218 -3.56 14.40 8.54
N ALA A 219 -2.54 13.85 7.89
CA ALA A 219 -1.16 14.04 8.30
C ALA A 219 -0.67 15.48 8.08
N HIS A 220 -1.05 16.07 6.93
CA HIS A 220 -0.65 17.43 6.59
C HIS A 220 -1.28 18.48 7.52
N GLN A 221 -2.56 18.31 7.84
CA GLN A 221 -3.32 19.24 8.69
C GLN A 221 -3.26 18.92 10.18
N ASN A 222 -2.56 17.88 10.60
CA ASN A 222 -2.63 17.33 11.97
C ASN A 222 -4.08 17.09 12.43
N ALA A 223 -4.92 16.59 11.55
CA ALA A 223 -6.35 16.39 11.79
C ALA A 223 -6.69 14.90 12.02
N PRO A 224 -7.60 14.54 12.93
CA PRO A 224 -8.19 13.22 12.96
C PRO A 224 -9.19 13.03 11.81
N ILE A 225 -9.36 11.79 11.37
CA ILE A 225 -10.44 11.38 10.48
C ILE A 225 -11.58 10.83 11.32
N LEU A 226 -12.74 11.45 11.23
CA LEU A 226 -13.97 11.01 11.85
C LEU A 226 -14.87 10.36 10.81
N LEU A 227 -15.17 9.08 10.99
CA LEU A 227 -16.08 8.37 10.10
C LEU A 227 -17.52 8.76 10.43
N VAL A 228 -18.31 8.98 9.38
CA VAL A 228 -19.73 9.35 9.50
C VAL A 228 -20.63 8.49 8.62
N SER A 229 -21.91 8.40 9.00
CA SER A 229 -22.97 7.83 8.15
C SER A 229 -23.80 8.94 7.51
N ASN A 230 -24.62 8.58 6.51
CA ASN A 230 -25.60 9.52 5.95
C ASN A 230 -26.82 9.76 6.86
N GLU A 231 -26.92 9.03 7.96
CA GLU A 231 -27.97 9.23 8.99
C GLU A 231 -27.59 10.34 9.98
N GLY A 232 -26.29 10.65 10.11
CA GLY A 232 -25.79 11.72 10.97
C GLY A 232 -24.54 11.35 11.77
N LEU A 233 -24.20 12.21 12.72
CA LEU A 233 -23.07 12.05 13.60
C LEU A 233 -23.41 11.14 14.79
N SER A 234 -22.54 10.18 15.09
CA SER A 234 -22.68 9.36 16.30
C SER A 234 -22.55 10.21 17.57
N GLN A 235 -23.05 9.70 18.68
CA GLN A 235 -22.93 10.40 19.96
C GLN A 235 -21.47 10.57 20.37
N SER A 236 -20.61 9.57 20.12
CA SER A 236 -19.17 9.63 20.42
C SER A 236 -18.49 10.71 19.59
N THR A 237 -18.84 10.82 18.28
CA THR A 237 -18.34 11.88 17.41
C THR A 237 -18.76 13.26 17.91
N ARG A 238 -20.03 13.45 18.28
CA ARG A 238 -20.53 14.72 18.85
C ARG A 238 -19.78 15.10 20.12
N LYS A 239 -19.62 14.17 21.07
CA LYS A 239 -18.87 14.40 22.33
C LYS A 239 -17.42 14.77 22.06
N PHE A 240 -16.77 14.08 21.12
CA PHE A 240 -15.40 14.39 20.75
C PHE A 240 -15.27 15.81 20.20
N ILE A 241 -16.13 16.21 19.26
CA ILE A 241 -16.12 17.59 18.71
C ILE A 241 -16.34 18.62 19.81
N GLN A 242 -17.28 18.39 20.70
CA GLN A 242 -17.59 19.29 21.83
C GLN A 242 -16.44 19.40 22.85
N SER A 243 -15.57 18.40 22.93
CA SER A 243 -14.38 18.44 23.79
C SER A 243 -13.22 19.25 23.25
N ILE A 244 -13.29 19.69 22.00
CA ILE A 244 -12.25 20.49 21.35
C ILE A 244 -12.51 21.97 21.66
N GLY A 245 -11.52 22.63 22.26
CA GLY A 245 -11.67 24.04 22.67
C GLY A 245 -11.71 25.01 21.51
N ASN A 246 -10.91 24.79 20.47
CA ASN A 246 -10.91 25.61 19.26
C ASN A 246 -10.83 24.72 18.01
N ILE A 247 -11.71 24.97 17.05
CA ILE A 247 -11.69 24.32 15.74
C ILE A 247 -11.38 25.38 14.71
N ASP A 248 -10.32 25.15 13.91
CA ASP A 248 -9.88 26.10 12.88
C ASP A 248 -10.49 25.73 11.52
N ASN A 249 -10.32 24.49 11.09
CA ASN A 249 -10.77 24.02 9.79
C ASN A 249 -11.55 22.72 9.88
N VAL A 250 -12.57 22.62 9.04
CA VAL A 250 -13.41 21.43 8.92
C VAL A 250 -13.51 21.04 7.45
N THR A 251 -13.11 19.78 7.16
CA THR A 251 -13.12 19.26 5.80
C THR A 251 -13.94 17.98 5.72
N ILE A 252 -14.80 17.87 4.72
CA ILE A 252 -15.40 16.60 4.29
C ILE A 252 -14.62 16.11 3.07
N VAL A 253 -14.18 14.86 3.12
CA VAL A 253 -13.59 14.17 1.99
C VAL A 253 -14.61 13.17 1.45
N GLY A 254 -14.99 13.36 0.18
CA GLY A 254 -16.03 12.58 -0.48
C GLY A 254 -17.23 13.41 -0.94
N GLY A 255 -17.89 12.91 -1.99
CA GLY A 255 -19.07 13.56 -2.61
C GLY A 255 -20.32 13.49 -1.74
N GLU A 256 -21.42 14.09 -2.23
CA GLU A 256 -22.70 14.14 -1.50
C GLU A 256 -23.36 12.76 -1.33
N ILE A 257 -23.06 11.81 -2.22
CA ILE A 257 -23.49 10.41 -2.08
C ILE A 257 -22.81 9.76 -0.88
N SER A 258 -21.55 10.08 -0.63
CA SER A 258 -20.76 9.54 0.49
C SER A 258 -21.13 10.20 1.82
N VAL A 259 -21.18 11.52 1.85
CA VAL A 259 -21.57 12.34 3.01
C VAL A 259 -22.57 13.41 2.56
N ASN A 260 -23.84 13.20 2.84
CA ASN A 260 -24.91 14.04 2.32
C ASN A 260 -24.94 15.45 2.95
N GLN A 261 -25.76 16.34 2.35
CA GLN A 261 -25.88 17.73 2.79
C GLN A 261 -26.43 17.85 4.23
N SER A 262 -27.30 16.93 4.65
CA SER A 262 -27.83 16.94 6.03
C SER A 262 -26.72 16.74 7.06
N VAL A 263 -25.80 15.78 6.80
CA VAL A 263 -24.65 15.54 7.67
C VAL A 263 -23.68 16.72 7.66
N LYS A 264 -23.43 17.33 6.47
CA LYS A 264 -22.65 18.56 6.37
C LYS A 264 -23.22 19.67 7.25
N ASN A 265 -24.54 19.89 7.18
CA ASN A 265 -25.23 20.90 7.99
C ASN A 265 -25.11 20.59 9.51
N GLN A 266 -25.21 19.32 9.91
CA GLN A 266 -25.00 18.92 11.30
C GLN A 266 -23.58 19.24 11.78
N ILE A 267 -22.56 19.01 10.93
CA ILE A 267 -21.16 19.32 11.24
C ILE A 267 -20.99 20.84 11.37
N GLU A 268 -21.48 21.63 10.44
CA GLU A 268 -21.41 23.11 10.47
C GLU A 268 -22.10 23.69 11.72
N ASN A 269 -23.28 23.16 12.06
CA ASN A 269 -24.01 23.59 13.24
C ASN A 269 -23.27 23.25 14.54
N LEU A 270 -22.62 22.09 14.60
CA LEU A 270 -21.90 21.65 15.80
C LEU A 270 -20.55 22.36 15.97
N THR A 271 -19.81 22.52 14.89
CA THR A 271 -18.47 23.12 14.89
C THR A 271 -18.48 24.65 14.81
N LYS A 272 -19.61 25.25 14.40
CA LYS A 272 -19.73 26.68 14.07
C LYS A 272 -18.73 27.15 12.99
N LYS A 273 -18.28 26.22 12.13
CA LYS A 273 -17.36 26.48 11.02
C LYS A 273 -17.97 26.07 9.70
N ARG A 274 -17.61 26.79 8.65
CA ARG A 274 -17.93 26.40 7.28
C ARG A 274 -17.14 25.16 6.90
N VAL A 275 -17.81 24.17 6.34
CA VAL A 275 -17.18 22.91 5.89
C VAL A 275 -16.70 23.06 4.45
N THR A 276 -15.42 22.78 4.24
CA THR A 276 -14.85 22.58 2.90
C THR A 276 -15.07 21.14 2.46
N ARG A 277 -15.60 20.93 1.24
CA ARG A 277 -15.75 19.59 0.65
C ARG A 277 -14.69 19.39 -0.41
N LEU A 278 -13.98 18.24 -0.34
CA LEU A 278 -13.04 17.77 -1.35
C LEU A 278 -13.61 16.52 -1.99
N ALA A 279 -13.97 16.60 -3.26
CA ALA A 279 -14.53 15.52 -4.04
C ALA A 279 -14.32 15.77 -5.53
N GLY A 280 -14.11 14.72 -6.30
CA GLY A 280 -14.21 14.68 -7.76
C GLY A 280 -15.43 13.85 -8.19
N VAL A 281 -15.56 13.60 -9.48
CA VAL A 281 -16.67 12.82 -10.06
C VAL A 281 -16.59 11.33 -9.69
N ASP A 282 -15.37 10.85 -9.42
CA ASP A 282 -15.12 9.49 -8.95
C ASP A 282 -14.02 9.46 -7.87
N ARG A 283 -13.68 8.26 -7.36
CA ARG A 283 -12.65 8.09 -6.33
C ARG A 283 -11.25 8.45 -6.82
N TYR A 284 -10.97 8.34 -8.09
CA TYR A 284 -9.67 8.63 -8.69
C TYR A 284 -9.45 10.13 -8.76
N GLU A 285 -10.40 10.87 -9.31
CA GLU A 285 -10.37 12.33 -9.32
C GLU A 285 -10.43 12.91 -7.90
N SER A 286 -11.25 12.34 -7.02
CA SER A 286 -11.28 12.75 -5.60
C SER A 286 -9.92 12.59 -4.94
N SER A 287 -9.16 11.53 -5.26
CA SER A 287 -7.79 11.35 -4.75
C SER A 287 -6.83 12.44 -5.25
N VAL A 288 -7.01 12.89 -6.50
CA VAL A 288 -6.25 14.01 -7.09
C VAL A 288 -6.61 15.34 -6.41
N GLU A 289 -7.90 15.63 -6.17
CA GLU A 289 -8.32 16.85 -5.48
C GLU A 289 -7.74 16.92 -4.06
N VAL A 290 -7.71 15.79 -3.35
CA VAL A 290 -7.05 15.72 -2.04
C VAL A 290 -5.53 15.88 -2.19
N ALA A 291 -4.90 15.27 -3.19
CA ALA A 291 -3.46 15.40 -3.44
C ALA A 291 -3.04 16.86 -3.65
N LYS A 292 -3.77 17.60 -4.47
CA LYS A 292 -3.56 19.05 -4.69
C LYS A 292 -3.67 19.85 -3.38
N ARG A 293 -4.58 19.44 -2.49
CA ARG A 293 -4.78 20.11 -1.19
C ARG A 293 -3.72 19.76 -0.17
N VAL A 294 -3.14 18.54 -0.25
CA VAL A 294 -2.04 18.09 0.61
C VAL A 294 -0.77 18.88 0.29
N ASN A 295 -0.41 18.91 -0.99
CA ASN A 295 0.76 19.64 -1.45
C ASN A 295 0.59 19.93 -2.95
N ALA A 296 0.64 21.19 -3.32
CA ALA A 296 0.55 21.61 -4.72
C ALA A 296 1.76 21.14 -5.56
N ASN A 297 2.92 20.94 -4.94
CA ASN A 297 4.16 20.53 -5.59
C ASN A 297 4.83 19.38 -4.83
N PRO A 298 4.23 18.17 -4.79
CA PRO A 298 4.80 17.05 -4.07
C PRO A 298 6.06 16.53 -4.78
N ALA A 299 7.09 16.24 -4.01
CA ALA A 299 8.29 15.55 -4.50
C ALA A 299 8.06 14.04 -4.69
N GLU A 300 7.20 13.47 -3.85
CA GLU A 300 6.83 12.04 -3.86
C GLU A 300 5.32 11.87 -3.86
N VAL A 301 4.84 10.88 -4.59
CA VAL A 301 3.45 10.42 -4.56
C VAL A 301 3.38 8.92 -4.24
N ILE A 302 2.33 8.54 -3.55
CA ILE A 302 2.02 7.14 -3.29
C ILE A 302 0.88 6.72 -4.21
N THR A 303 1.02 5.59 -4.90
CA THR A 303 -0.06 4.99 -5.67
C THR A 303 -0.48 3.65 -5.09
N THR A 304 -1.78 3.38 -5.14
CA THR A 304 -2.36 2.13 -4.66
C THR A 304 -3.69 1.85 -5.34
N SER A 305 -4.18 0.61 -5.25
CA SER A 305 -5.44 0.23 -5.90
C SER A 305 -6.64 1.00 -5.35
N GLY A 306 -7.45 1.56 -6.25
CA GLY A 306 -8.79 2.08 -5.94
C GLY A 306 -9.89 1.00 -5.93
N GLU A 307 -9.56 -0.25 -6.24
CA GLU A 307 -10.50 -1.37 -6.37
C GLU A 307 -10.40 -2.36 -5.21
N VAL A 308 -9.20 -2.48 -4.60
CA VAL A 308 -8.93 -3.43 -3.50
C VAL A 308 -8.36 -2.67 -2.30
N PHE A 309 -9.06 -2.73 -1.17
CA PHE A 309 -8.70 -1.89 -0.02
C PHE A 309 -7.51 -2.40 0.82
N ALA A 310 -7.24 -3.70 0.81
CA ALA A 310 -6.35 -4.28 1.81
C ALA A 310 -4.89 -3.78 1.70
N ASP A 311 -4.30 -3.81 0.49
CA ASP A 311 -2.97 -3.24 0.27
C ASP A 311 -3.00 -1.71 0.42
N ALA A 312 -4.11 -1.10 -0.04
CA ALA A 312 -4.30 0.34 0.00
C ALA A 312 -4.28 0.92 1.42
N LEU A 313 -4.86 0.23 2.41
CA LEU A 313 -4.89 0.71 3.79
C LEU A 313 -3.50 0.81 4.43
N VAL A 314 -2.56 -0.03 4.03
CA VAL A 314 -1.17 0.06 4.50
C VAL A 314 -0.51 1.36 4.01
N SER A 315 -0.90 1.86 2.83
CA SER A 315 -0.39 3.11 2.29
C SER A 315 -0.70 4.32 3.17
N SER A 316 -1.77 4.25 3.99
CA SER A 316 -2.18 5.34 4.86
C SER A 316 -1.12 5.73 5.90
N THR A 317 -0.50 4.74 6.55
CA THR A 317 0.56 5.01 7.54
C THR A 317 1.86 5.47 6.88
N VAL A 318 2.14 5.00 5.66
CA VAL A 318 3.28 5.48 4.86
C VAL A 318 3.05 6.93 4.45
N ALA A 319 1.87 7.25 3.91
CA ALA A 319 1.50 8.62 3.52
C ALA A 319 1.65 9.61 4.67
N GLN A 320 1.22 9.20 5.86
CA GLN A 320 1.40 10.00 7.07
C GLN A 320 2.88 10.18 7.45
N LYS A 321 3.69 9.13 7.31
CA LYS A 321 5.11 9.17 7.68
C LYS A 321 5.94 10.07 6.78
N ILE A 322 5.74 9.94 5.45
CA ILE A 322 6.52 10.70 4.47
C ILE A 322 5.80 11.98 3.99
N LYS A 323 4.58 12.22 4.48
CA LYS A 323 3.72 13.36 4.12
C LYS A 323 3.45 13.48 2.61
N ALA A 324 3.35 12.35 1.94
CA ALA A 324 3.07 12.27 0.51
C ALA A 324 1.57 12.03 0.24
N PRO A 325 1.00 12.61 -0.84
CA PRO A 325 -0.38 12.34 -1.22
C PRO A 325 -0.55 10.91 -1.74
N ILE A 326 -1.75 10.36 -1.53
CA ILE A 326 -2.17 9.07 -2.07
C ILE A 326 -3.03 9.30 -3.31
N LEU A 327 -2.62 8.68 -4.41
CA LEU A 327 -3.38 8.61 -5.66
C LEU A 327 -3.93 7.19 -5.85
N LEU A 328 -5.22 7.08 -6.10
CA LEU A 328 -5.83 5.80 -6.42
C LEU A 328 -5.69 5.48 -7.91
N VAL A 329 -5.38 4.21 -8.21
CA VAL A 329 -5.28 3.74 -9.60
C VAL A 329 -6.15 2.50 -9.80
N LYS A 330 -6.57 2.25 -11.05
CA LYS A 330 -7.19 0.98 -11.44
C LYS A 330 -6.11 -0.08 -11.59
N LYS A 331 -6.52 -1.32 -11.68
CA LYS A 331 -5.58 -2.44 -11.84
C LYS A 331 -4.71 -2.28 -13.11
N ASP A 332 -5.33 -2.14 -14.25
CA ASP A 332 -4.65 -2.23 -15.56
C ASP A 332 -4.48 -0.86 -16.24
N VAL A 333 -5.28 0.12 -15.86
CA VAL A 333 -5.36 1.43 -16.53
C VAL A 333 -5.13 2.55 -15.54
N LEU A 334 -4.31 3.51 -15.91
CA LEU A 334 -4.14 4.76 -15.17
C LEU A 334 -5.33 5.69 -15.47
N PRO A 335 -6.17 6.04 -14.46
CA PRO A 335 -7.30 6.94 -14.67
C PRO A 335 -6.87 8.29 -15.23
N LEU A 336 -7.68 8.88 -16.09
CA LEU A 336 -7.33 10.11 -16.81
C LEU A 336 -6.93 11.26 -15.85
N SER A 337 -7.71 11.49 -14.80
CA SER A 337 -7.43 12.54 -13.80
C SER A 337 -6.06 12.34 -13.11
N VAL A 338 -5.71 11.09 -12.79
CA VAL A 338 -4.43 10.75 -12.17
C VAL A 338 -3.28 10.88 -13.16
N ARG A 339 -3.51 10.48 -14.41
CA ARG A 339 -2.55 10.61 -15.50
C ARG A 339 -2.20 12.08 -15.76
N GLU A 340 -3.20 12.93 -15.89
CA GLU A 340 -3.01 14.37 -16.10
C GLU A 340 -2.29 15.00 -14.90
N TYR A 341 -2.71 14.68 -13.67
CA TYR A 341 -2.05 15.17 -12.48
C TYR A 341 -0.56 14.78 -12.43
N MET A 342 -0.20 13.53 -12.72
CA MET A 342 1.19 13.08 -12.75
C MET A 342 2.00 13.75 -13.87
N LYS A 343 1.38 13.99 -15.04
CA LYS A 343 2.01 14.65 -16.18
C LYS A 343 2.28 16.13 -15.88
N ASP A 344 1.31 16.81 -15.28
CA ASP A 344 1.36 18.26 -15.08
C ASP A 344 2.13 18.67 -13.81
N THR A 345 2.32 17.74 -12.87
CA THR A 345 3.02 18.02 -11.60
C THR A 345 4.52 17.76 -11.76
N ASN A 346 5.22 18.74 -12.29
CA ASN A 346 6.65 18.68 -12.57
C ASN A 346 7.57 18.44 -11.38
N SER A 347 7.10 18.64 -10.15
CA SER A 347 7.88 18.43 -8.91
C SER A 347 8.02 16.95 -8.52
N ILE A 348 7.16 16.07 -9.04
CA ILE A 348 7.20 14.64 -8.70
C ILE A 348 8.44 14.02 -9.35
N TYR A 349 9.33 13.44 -8.54
CA TYR A 349 10.46 12.65 -8.99
C TYR A 349 10.59 11.32 -8.24
N LYS A 350 9.66 11.05 -7.31
CA LYS A 350 9.63 9.79 -6.57
C LYS A 350 8.22 9.19 -6.54
N LEU A 351 8.15 7.89 -6.86
CA LEU A 351 6.93 7.09 -6.89
C LEU A 351 7.04 5.92 -5.92
N THR A 352 6.12 5.84 -4.99
CA THR A 352 5.96 4.67 -4.12
C THR A 352 4.64 3.98 -4.43
N THR A 353 4.68 2.77 -4.98
CA THR A 353 3.47 1.96 -5.23
C THR A 353 3.30 0.91 -4.13
N ILE A 354 2.13 0.86 -3.49
CA ILE A 354 1.80 -0.15 -2.47
C ILE A 354 0.70 -1.06 -2.99
N GLY A 355 1.04 -2.33 -3.12
CA GLY A 355 0.20 -3.37 -3.69
C GLY A 355 0.92 -4.22 -4.74
N GLY A 356 0.47 -5.47 -4.88
CA GLY A 356 1.04 -6.44 -5.82
C GLY A 356 0.60 -6.21 -7.26
N TYR A 357 1.19 -6.98 -8.18
CA TYR A 357 0.83 -6.92 -9.60
C TYR A 357 -0.59 -7.38 -9.88
N ASN A 358 -1.22 -8.08 -8.96
CA ASN A 358 -2.64 -8.46 -9.05
C ASN A 358 -3.59 -7.29 -8.82
N THR A 359 -3.13 -6.22 -8.17
CA THR A 359 -3.92 -5.03 -7.82
C THR A 359 -3.51 -3.77 -8.59
N VAL A 360 -2.22 -3.66 -8.99
CA VAL A 360 -1.70 -2.65 -9.91
C VAL A 360 -0.70 -3.35 -10.82
N THR A 361 -1.06 -3.61 -12.06
CA THR A 361 -0.22 -4.38 -13.00
C THR A 361 1.13 -3.73 -13.23
N LYS A 362 2.08 -4.53 -13.75
CA LYS A 362 3.41 -4.05 -14.11
C LYS A 362 3.31 -2.95 -15.17
N ASN A 363 2.41 -3.11 -16.13
CA ASN A 363 2.20 -2.15 -17.20
C ASN A 363 1.71 -0.79 -16.68
N ASN A 364 0.68 -0.80 -15.80
CA ASN A 364 0.19 0.42 -15.17
C ASN A 364 1.31 1.11 -14.34
N TYR A 365 2.06 0.35 -13.56
CA TYR A 365 3.19 0.87 -12.80
C TYR A 365 4.26 1.53 -13.69
N SER A 366 4.65 0.85 -14.77
CA SER A 366 5.62 1.39 -15.74
C SER A 366 5.11 2.67 -16.39
N THR A 367 3.82 2.74 -16.74
CA THR A 367 3.19 3.96 -17.27
C THR A 367 3.33 5.13 -16.29
N GLN A 368 3.12 4.90 -14.99
CA GLN A 368 3.27 5.95 -13.97
C GLN A 368 4.71 6.48 -13.92
N VAL A 369 5.71 5.60 -13.93
CA VAL A 369 7.13 5.98 -13.92
C VAL A 369 7.48 6.81 -15.15
N ILE A 370 7.02 6.38 -16.33
CA ILE A 370 7.24 7.07 -17.60
C ILE A 370 6.64 8.48 -17.57
N LEU A 371 5.40 8.64 -17.12
CA LEU A 371 4.75 9.95 -17.04
C LEU A 371 5.50 10.91 -16.11
N ILE A 372 5.90 10.45 -14.92
CA ILE A 372 6.65 11.26 -13.96
C ILE A 372 8.02 11.64 -14.50
N SER A 373 8.65 10.78 -15.33
CA SER A 373 9.94 11.09 -15.97
C SER A 373 9.86 12.23 -17.00
N GLY A 374 8.65 12.64 -17.38
CA GLY A 374 8.40 13.65 -18.39
C GLY A 374 8.33 13.10 -19.82
N LEU A 375 8.38 11.78 -19.97
CA LEU A 375 8.17 11.14 -21.27
C LEU A 375 6.67 11.20 -21.62
N ASP A 376 6.35 11.93 -22.69
CA ASP A 376 4.98 12.02 -23.16
C ASP A 376 4.61 10.76 -23.96
N ILE A 377 3.71 9.94 -23.42
CA ILE A 377 3.24 8.71 -24.09
C ILE A 377 2.45 9.00 -25.37
N ASP A 378 1.97 10.22 -25.53
CA ASP A 378 1.22 10.71 -26.70
C ASP A 378 2.13 11.46 -27.69
N LYS A 379 3.39 11.69 -27.35
CA LYS A 379 4.36 12.30 -28.26
C LYS A 379 4.89 11.25 -29.23
N PRO A 380 4.91 11.54 -30.56
CA PRO A 380 5.47 10.62 -31.53
C PRO A 380 7.00 10.51 -31.35
N LEU A 381 7.49 9.28 -31.32
CA LEU A 381 8.92 8.94 -31.37
C LEU A 381 9.25 8.43 -32.76
N LEU A 382 9.79 9.29 -33.59
CA LEU A 382 10.09 9.05 -35.00
C LEU A 382 11.57 9.29 -35.27
N ASP A 383 12.14 8.51 -36.22
CA ASP A 383 13.41 8.85 -36.85
C ASP A 383 13.23 9.98 -37.91
N LYS A 384 14.33 10.38 -38.54
CA LYS A 384 14.33 11.44 -39.57
C LYS A 384 13.52 11.05 -40.82
N GLN A 385 13.20 9.77 -40.99
CA GLN A 385 12.41 9.23 -42.10
C GLN A 385 10.95 9.02 -41.73
N GLY A 386 10.53 9.40 -40.53
CA GLY A 386 9.17 9.22 -40.02
C GLY A 386 8.83 7.80 -39.54
N LYS A 387 9.84 6.94 -39.35
CA LYS A 387 9.66 5.58 -38.85
C LYS A 387 9.60 5.58 -37.33
N GLY A 388 8.68 4.80 -36.74
CA GLY A 388 8.57 4.65 -35.30
C GLY A 388 9.85 4.12 -34.64
N LEU A 389 10.19 4.66 -33.50
CA LEU A 389 11.43 4.32 -32.79
C LEU A 389 11.20 3.36 -31.59
N ILE A 390 9.96 3.03 -31.24
CA ILE A 390 9.70 2.11 -30.13
C ILE A 390 9.74 0.69 -30.64
N LYS A 391 10.81 -0.05 -30.36
CA LYS A 391 10.91 -1.46 -30.73
C LYS A 391 10.12 -2.33 -29.79
N ALA A 392 9.23 -3.16 -30.34
CA ALA A 392 8.41 -4.10 -29.59
C ALA A 392 8.64 -5.53 -30.07
N PHE A 393 8.86 -6.45 -29.16
CA PHE A 393 9.20 -7.84 -29.44
C PHE A 393 8.64 -8.79 -28.39
N THR A 394 8.53 -10.05 -28.77
CA THR A 394 8.10 -11.13 -27.86
C THR A 394 9.30 -12.01 -27.51
N LYS A 395 9.49 -12.25 -26.22
CA LYS A 395 10.50 -13.17 -25.69
C LYS A 395 9.89 -13.99 -24.56
N ASP A 396 10.09 -15.31 -24.58
CA ASP A 396 9.55 -16.25 -23.57
C ASP A 396 8.04 -16.05 -23.34
N TYR A 397 7.27 -15.95 -24.43
CA TYR A 397 5.82 -15.69 -24.45
C TYR A 397 5.39 -14.38 -23.77
N LYS A 398 6.32 -13.44 -23.60
CA LYS A 398 6.06 -12.12 -22.98
C LYS A 398 6.39 -11.02 -23.98
N LYS A 399 5.51 -10.02 -24.06
CA LYS A 399 5.67 -8.86 -24.92
C LYS A 399 6.48 -7.77 -24.23
N TYR A 400 7.51 -7.29 -24.88
CA TYR A 400 8.40 -6.22 -24.40
C TYR A 400 8.50 -5.09 -25.41
N TYR A 401 8.61 -3.85 -24.91
CA TYR A 401 9.07 -2.72 -25.70
C TYR A 401 10.38 -2.18 -25.18
N VAL A 402 11.12 -1.49 -26.03
CA VAL A 402 12.35 -0.79 -25.69
C VAL A 402 12.37 0.58 -26.37
N LEU A 403 12.71 1.60 -25.60
CA LEU A 403 12.83 2.97 -26.06
C LEU A 403 14.26 3.25 -26.56
N PRO A 404 14.47 4.27 -27.42
CA PRO A 404 15.79 4.60 -27.99
C PRO A 404 16.88 4.85 -26.96
N ASN A 405 16.52 5.36 -25.77
CA ASN A 405 17.44 5.65 -24.66
C ASN A 405 17.76 4.44 -23.77
N ASN A 406 17.13 3.29 -24.00
CA ASN A 406 17.41 2.09 -23.22
C ASN A 406 18.76 1.48 -23.64
N LYS A 407 19.59 1.07 -22.68
CA LYS A 407 20.92 0.46 -22.92
C LYS A 407 20.90 -0.75 -23.86
N TYR A 408 19.77 -1.46 -23.92
CA TYR A 408 19.59 -2.62 -24.80
C TYR A 408 19.02 -2.26 -26.20
N TYR A 409 18.64 -1.01 -26.46
CA TYR A 409 17.96 -0.62 -27.69
C TYR A 409 18.72 -1.03 -28.96
N ASN A 410 20.03 -0.77 -28.96
CA ASN A 410 20.90 -1.09 -30.13
C ASN A 410 21.20 -2.60 -30.23
N SER A 411 21.07 -3.37 -29.15
CA SER A 411 21.25 -4.82 -29.18
C SER A 411 20.02 -5.57 -29.68
N ILE A 412 18.82 -4.97 -29.60
CA ILE A 412 17.60 -5.56 -30.16
C ILE A 412 17.59 -5.34 -31.66
N LYS A 413 17.97 -6.37 -32.45
CA LYS A 413 17.98 -6.35 -33.92
C LYS A 413 16.68 -6.88 -34.49
N GLU A 414 16.06 -7.86 -33.84
CA GLU A 414 14.80 -8.48 -34.25
C GLU A 414 13.69 -7.97 -33.35
N TYR A 415 12.61 -7.50 -33.93
CA TYR A 415 11.42 -6.99 -33.25
C TYR A 415 10.17 -7.26 -34.09
N ASP A 416 9.05 -7.48 -33.38
CA ASP A 416 7.77 -7.81 -34.03
C ASP A 416 7.14 -6.57 -34.65
N LYS A 417 7.26 -5.41 -33.98
CA LYS A 417 6.65 -4.15 -34.39
C LYS A 417 7.53 -2.95 -34.05
N LEU A 418 7.27 -1.85 -34.74
CA LEU A 418 7.71 -0.51 -34.38
C LEU A 418 6.49 0.34 -34.08
N PHE A 419 6.46 0.94 -32.93
CA PHE A 419 5.42 1.90 -32.58
C PHE A 419 5.94 3.34 -32.68
N VAL A 420 5.03 4.23 -33.07
CA VAL A 420 5.26 5.68 -33.10
C VAL A 420 4.97 6.29 -31.73
N TYR A 421 3.92 5.83 -31.09
CA TYR A 421 3.49 6.31 -29.80
C TYR A 421 3.64 5.22 -28.75
N LEU A 422 4.14 5.60 -27.58
CA LEU A 422 4.28 4.65 -26.47
C LEU A 422 2.92 4.14 -25.97
N ARG A 423 1.87 4.97 -26.02
CA ARG A 423 0.50 4.55 -25.69
C ARG A 423 0.02 3.35 -26.51
N ASP A 424 0.44 3.25 -27.77
CA ASP A 424 0.01 2.15 -28.65
C ASP A 424 0.69 0.84 -28.27
N ALA A 425 1.96 0.87 -27.89
CA ALA A 425 2.66 -0.29 -27.36
C ALA A 425 2.04 -0.76 -26.02
N LEU A 426 1.68 0.19 -25.15
CA LEU A 426 1.02 -0.09 -23.88
C LEU A 426 -0.39 -0.67 -24.07
N ALA A 427 -1.15 -0.18 -25.06
CA ALA A 427 -2.49 -0.69 -25.39
C ALA A 427 -2.46 -2.13 -25.90
N GLU A 428 -1.36 -2.56 -26.51
CA GLU A 428 -1.14 -3.94 -26.96
C GLU A 428 -0.44 -4.83 -25.91
N ASP A 429 -0.41 -4.44 -24.63
CA ASP A 429 0.20 -5.17 -23.50
C ASP A 429 1.73 -5.38 -23.58
N TYR A 430 2.43 -4.57 -24.38
CA TYR A 430 3.87 -4.53 -24.30
C TYR A 430 4.32 -3.82 -23.02
N ARG A 431 5.34 -4.36 -22.35
CA ARG A 431 5.92 -3.84 -21.12
C ARG A 431 7.37 -3.43 -21.35
N PRO A 432 7.92 -2.52 -20.55
CA PRO A 432 9.31 -2.13 -20.72
C PRO A 432 10.25 -3.34 -20.52
N LEU A 433 11.28 -3.40 -21.35
CA LEU A 433 12.41 -4.29 -21.12
C LEU A 433 13.27 -3.68 -20.00
N GLU A 434 13.44 -4.44 -18.92
CA GLU A 434 14.25 -4.08 -17.75
C GLU A 434 15.74 -4.33 -17.97
#